data_fb94b8fc5e66f154f3f3b740c4ca055d
#
_entry.id   fb94b8fc5e66f154f3f3b740c4ca055d
#
_cell.length_a   1.000
_cell.length_b   1.000
_cell.length_c   1.000
_cell.angle_alpha   90.00
_cell.angle_beta   90.00
_cell.angle_gamma   90.00
#
_symmetry.space_group_name_H-M   'P 1'
#
loop_
_entity.id
_entity.type
_entity.pdbx_description
1 polymer ?
#
loop_
_entity_poly.entity_id
_entity_poly.type
_entity_poly.pdbx_seq_one_letter_code
_entity_poly.pdbx_strand_id
1 'polypeptide(L)'
;LQEKIRREASQWQWKLLRMYAKPTIAMVNGWCFGGGFSPLVACDLAICADEATFGLSESNWGSPPGNLVSKAMADTVGHRQSLYYIMTGKTFGGQKAAEMGLVNESVPLAQLRAVTIELARNLLEKNPVVLRAAKHGFKRCRELTW
;
A
#
# COMPACT_ATOMS: atom_id res chain seq x y z
N LEU A 1 4.96 -21.17 -19.02
CA LEU A 1 5.02 -19.72 -19.28
C LEU A 1 4.16 -18.95 -18.27
N GLN A 2 2.88 -19.30 -18.10
CA GLN A 2 1.96 -18.62 -17.19
C GLN A 2 2.40 -18.67 -15.72
N GLU A 3 2.92 -19.78 -15.25
CA GLU A 3 3.41 -19.96 -13.88
C GLU A 3 4.65 -19.08 -13.63
N LYS A 4 5.56 -19.00 -14.61
CA LYS A 4 6.73 -18.11 -14.54
C LYS A 4 6.32 -16.65 -14.43
N ILE A 5 5.39 -16.20 -15.28
CA ILE A 5 4.87 -14.82 -15.27
C ILE A 5 4.20 -14.49 -13.92
N ARG A 6 3.38 -15.41 -13.39
CA ARG A 6 2.73 -15.27 -12.09
C ARG A 6 3.75 -15.16 -10.94
N ARG A 7 4.79 -15.97 -10.98
CA ARG A 7 5.87 -15.95 -9.99
C ARG A 7 6.69 -14.66 -10.05
N GLU A 8 7.01 -14.18 -11.24
CA GLU A 8 7.75 -12.92 -11.44
C GLU A 8 6.92 -11.72 -10.98
N ALA A 9 5.62 -11.65 -11.32
CA ALA A 9 4.73 -10.60 -10.85
C ALA A 9 4.60 -10.59 -9.32
N SER A 10 4.44 -11.75 -8.70
CA SER A 10 4.38 -11.89 -7.25
C SER A 10 5.70 -11.47 -6.59
N GLN A 11 6.85 -11.87 -7.15
CA GLN A 11 8.16 -11.46 -6.64
C GLN A 11 8.36 -9.95 -6.73
N TRP A 12 7.93 -9.30 -7.83
CA TRP A 12 8.03 -7.86 -7.99
C TRP A 12 7.20 -7.13 -6.94
N GLN A 13 5.91 -7.47 -6.81
CA GLN A 13 4.98 -6.80 -5.92
C GLN A 13 5.37 -6.91 -4.44
N TRP A 14 5.79 -8.09 -4.01
CA TRP A 14 6.01 -8.36 -2.59
C TRP A 14 7.46 -8.30 -2.16
N LYS A 15 8.35 -8.90 -2.92
CA LYS A 15 9.75 -9.01 -2.51
C LYS A 15 10.55 -7.79 -2.96
N LEU A 16 10.55 -7.52 -4.26
CA LEU A 16 11.41 -6.47 -4.81
C LEU A 16 10.93 -5.07 -4.38
N LEU A 17 9.64 -4.79 -4.50
CA LEU A 17 9.10 -3.47 -4.14
C LEU A 17 9.23 -3.21 -2.63
N ARG A 18 8.83 -4.18 -1.80
CA ARG A 18 8.93 -4.06 -0.34
C ARG A 18 10.37 -3.93 0.16
N MET A 19 11.32 -4.63 -0.47
CA MET A 19 12.74 -4.66 -0.08
C MET A 19 13.58 -3.64 -0.85
N TYR A 20 12.97 -2.83 -1.71
CA TYR A 20 13.71 -1.84 -2.47
C TYR A 20 14.45 -0.87 -1.56
N ALA A 21 15.72 -0.58 -1.91
CA ALA A 21 16.61 0.14 -1.00
C ALA A 21 16.24 1.63 -0.79
N LYS A 22 15.52 2.22 -1.75
CA LYS A 22 15.05 3.61 -1.67
C LYS A 22 13.61 3.67 -1.17
N PRO A 23 13.15 4.82 -0.62
CA PRO A 23 11.73 5.03 -0.37
C PRO A 23 10.89 4.82 -1.62
N THR A 24 9.70 4.24 -1.44
CA THR A 24 8.73 4.01 -2.50
C THR A 24 7.41 4.68 -2.14
N ILE A 25 6.77 5.34 -3.11
CA ILE A 25 5.50 6.05 -2.91
C ILE A 25 4.47 5.47 -3.87
N ALA A 26 3.34 5.01 -3.35
CA ALA A 26 2.18 4.69 -4.16
C ALA A 26 1.37 5.97 -4.42
N MET A 27 1.01 6.19 -5.68
CA MET A 27 0.11 7.27 -6.10
C MET A 27 -1.16 6.66 -6.67
N VAL A 28 -2.23 6.67 -5.89
CA VAL A 28 -3.49 5.99 -6.23
C VAL A 28 -4.47 7.00 -6.82
N ASN A 29 -4.65 6.96 -8.13
CA ASN A 29 -5.44 7.92 -8.89
C ASN A 29 -6.85 7.46 -9.25
N GLY A 30 -7.28 6.27 -8.81
CA GLY A 30 -8.58 5.71 -9.17
C GLY A 30 -8.86 4.40 -8.47
N TRP A 31 -9.32 3.40 -9.20
CA TRP A 31 -9.71 2.11 -8.64
C TRP A 31 -8.52 1.27 -8.19
N CYS A 32 -8.55 0.86 -6.92
CA CYS A 32 -7.53 0.03 -6.30
C CYS A 32 -8.20 -1.19 -5.67
N PHE A 33 -8.28 -2.28 -6.43
CA PHE A 33 -8.93 -3.54 -6.07
C PHE A 33 -8.00 -4.73 -6.26
N GLY A 34 -8.23 -5.79 -5.52
CA GLY A 34 -7.56 -7.08 -5.70
C GLY A 34 -6.04 -6.94 -5.86
N GLY A 35 -5.52 -7.30 -7.05
CA GLY A 35 -4.10 -7.21 -7.37
C GLY A 35 -3.49 -5.80 -7.27
N GLY A 36 -4.29 -4.74 -7.37
CA GLY A 36 -3.85 -3.35 -7.19
C GLY A 36 -3.50 -3.01 -5.73
N PHE A 37 -4.07 -3.71 -4.76
CA PHE A 37 -3.69 -3.55 -3.36
C PHE A 37 -2.27 -4.00 -3.06
N SER A 38 -1.77 -5.00 -3.76
CA SER A 38 -0.45 -5.56 -3.50
C SER A 38 0.67 -4.51 -3.61
N PRO A 39 0.82 -3.75 -4.72
CA PRO A 39 1.83 -2.70 -4.80
C PRO A 39 1.54 -1.53 -3.85
N LEU A 40 0.27 -1.18 -3.59
CA LEU A 40 -0.07 -0.14 -2.62
C LEU A 40 0.52 -0.46 -1.24
N VAL A 41 0.22 -1.63 -0.68
CA VAL A 41 0.67 -2.01 0.67
C VAL A 41 2.15 -2.45 0.72
N ALA A 42 2.78 -2.68 -0.42
CA ALA A 42 4.21 -2.97 -0.51
C ALA A 42 5.07 -1.70 -0.55
N CYS A 43 4.51 -0.55 -0.98
CA CYS A 43 5.17 0.74 -0.91
C CYS A 43 5.34 1.21 0.54
N ASP A 44 6.28 2.12 0.76
CA ASP A 44 6.56 2.67 2.08
C ASP A 44 5.60 3.79 2.47
N LEU A 45 5.21 4.58 1.48
CA LEU A 45 4.31 5.73 1.61
C LEU A 45 3.24 5.64 0.52
N ALA A 46 2.11 6.28 0.75
CA ALA A 46 1.03 6.32 -0.22
C ALA A 46 0.24 7.63 -0.14
N ILE A 47 -0.14 8.17 -1.28
CA ILE A 47 -1.08 9.28 -1.43
C ILE A 47 -2.15 8.83 -2.42
N CYS A 48 -3.40 9.18 -2.17
CA CYS A 48 -4.48 8.86 -3.08
C CYS A 48 -5.31 10.09 -3.48
N ALA A 49 -6.07 9.94 -4.56
CA ALA A 49 -7.12 10.88 -4.89
C ALA A 49 -8.32 10.71 -3.94
N ASP A 50 -9.03 11.81 -3.62
CA ASP A 50 -10.30 11.76 -2.91
C ASP A 50 -11.32 10.89 -3.66
N GLU A 51 -11.27 10.94 -4.99
CA GLU A 51 -12.10 10.18 -5.92
C GLU A 51 -11.66 8.72 -6.08
N ALA A 52 -10.54 8.32 -5.50
CA ALA A 52 -10.10 6.93 -5.54
C ALA A 52 -11.07 6.02 -4.79
N THR A 53 -11.25 4.82 -5.33
CA THR A 53 -12.11 3.80 -4.72
C THR A 53 -11.29 2.55 -4.44
N PHE A 54 -11.36 2.09 -3.22
CA PHE A 54 -10.65 0.92 -2.72
C PHE A 54 -11.63 -0.21 -2.41
N GLY A 55 -11.19 -1.45 -2.58
CA GLY A 55 -12.01 -2.61 -2.21
C GLY A 55 -11.22 -3.90 -2.14
N LEU A 56 -11.54 -4.69 -1.12
CA LEU A 56 -11.14 -6.09 -0.98
C LEU A 56 -12.37 -6.94 -1.21
N SER A 57 -12.80 -6.99 -2.47
CA SER A 57 -14.09 -7.55 -2.88
C SER A 57 -14.06 -9.07 -3.13
N GLU A 58 -12.96 -9.74 -2.85
CA GLU A 58 -12.76 -11.15 -3.12
C GLU A 58 -13.80 -12.02 -2.41
N SER A 59 -14.24 -11.65 -1.21
CA SER A 59 -15.31 -12.35 -0.48
C SER A 59 -16.65 -12.37 -1.24
N ASN A 60 -16.94 -11.35 -2.06
CA ASN A 60 -18.14 -11.31 -2.90
C ASN A 60 -18.09 -12.37 -4.03
N TRP A 61 -16.91 -12.90 -4.31
CA TRP A 61 -16.64 -13.87 -5.38
C TRP A 61 -16.27 -15.26 -4.82
N GLY A 62 -16.45 -15.47 -3.51
CA GLY A 62 -16.17 -16.74 -2.85
C GLY A 62 -14.70 -17.08 -2.65
N SER A 63 -13.81 -16.08 -2.64
CA SER A 63 -12.39 -16.28 -2.38
C SER A 63 -11.85 -15.31 -1.32
N PRO A 64 -10.80 -15.69 -0.57
CA PRO A 64 -10.13 -14.74 0.32
C PRO A 64 -9.17 -13.84 -0.46
N PRO A 65 -8.81 -12.64 0.07
CA PRO A 65 -7.76 -11.83 -0.51
C PRO A 65 -6.43 -12.58 -0.59
N GLY A 66 -5.81 -12.53 -1.76
CA GLY A 66 -4.53 -13.19 -2.02
C GLY A 66 -3.30 -12.36 -1.64
N ASN A 67 -2.11 -12.91 -1.95
CA ASN A 67 -0.84 -12.20 -1.95
C ASN A 67 -0.49 -11.43 -0.66
N LEU A 68 -0.74 -11.99 0.50
CA LEU A 68 -0.45 -11.37 1.81
C LEU A 68 -1.19 -10.04 2.08
N VAL A 69 -2.18 -9.68 1.28
CA VAL A 69 -2.96 -8.45 1.45
C VAL A 69 -3.59 -8.41 2.85
N SER A 70 -4.15 -9.52 3.33
CA SER A 70 -4.73 -9.61 4.68
C SER A 70 -3.74 -9.24 5.77
N LYS A 71 -2.50 -9.75 5.70
CA LYS A 71 -1.46 -9.37 6.67
C LYS A 71 -1.09 -7.91 6.55
N ALA A 72 -0.86 -7.42 5.34
CA ALA A 72 -0.49 -6.04 5.10
C ALA A 72 -1.57 -5.06 5.56
N MET A 73 -2.84 -5.38 5.35
CA MET A 73 -3.97 -4.61 5.87
C MET A 73 -4.00 -4.61 7.40
N ALA A 74 -3.86 -5.78 8.04
CA ALA A 74 -3.83 -5.87 9.49
C ALA A 74 -2.68 -5.05 10.09
N ASP A 75 -1.53 -5.04 9.43
CA ASP A 75 -0.36 -4.28 9.85
C ASP A 75 -0.50 -2.77 9.65
N THR A 76 -1.30 -2.33 8.68
CA THR A 76 -1.40 -0.92 8.27
C THR A 76 -2.61 -0.24 8.89
N VAL A 77 -3.81 -0.82 8.76
CA VAL A 77 -5.06 -0.19 9.21
C VAL A 77 -5.64 -0.81 10.49
N GLY A 78 -5.03 -1.86 11.00
CA GLY A 78 -5.43 -2.55 12.22
C GLY A 78 -6.52 -3.60 12.00
N HIS A 79 -6.71 -4.41 13.05
CA HIS A 79 -7.49 -5.66 13.01
C HIS A 79 -8.95 -5.46 12.58
N ARG A 80 -9.68 -4.55 13.25
CA ARG A 80 -11.13 -4.41 13.04
C ARG A 80 -11.48 -3.85 11.68
N GLN A 81 -10.77 -2.84 11.22
CA GLN A 81 -10.99 -2.22 9.91
C GLN A 81 -10.64 -3.21 8.79
N SER A 82 -9.53 -3.93 8.94
CA SER A 82 -9.13 -4.94 7.98
C SER A 82 -10.19 -6.02 7.81
N LEU A 83 -10.64 -6.63 8.93
CA LEU A 83 -11.67 -7.67 8.88
C LEU A 83 -13.01 -7.15 8.35
N TYR A 84 -13.40 -5.92 8.73
CA TYR A 84 -14.65 -5.34 8.24
C TYR A 84 -14.68 -5.30 6.71
N TYR A 85 -13.65 -4.74 6.05
CA TYR A 85 -13.62 -4.65 4.60
C TYR A 85 -13.35 -5.98 3.90
N ILE A 86 -12.50 -6.83 4.47
CA ILE A 86 -12.24 -8.18 3.93
C ILE A 86 -13.49 -9.05 3.96
N MET A 87 -14.23 -9.05 5.07
CA MET A 87 -15.39 -9.94 5.24
C MET A 87 -16.64 -9.40 4.55
N THR A 88 -16.84 -8.08 4.54
CA THR A 88 -18.02 -7.47 3.93
C THR A 88 -17.87 -7.24 2.43
N GLY A 89 -16.65 -7.23 1.91
CA GLY A 89 -16.37 -6.88 0.51
C GLY A 89 -16.81 -5.45 0.12
N LYS A 90 -17.09 -4.58 1.12
CA LYS A 90 -17.49 -3.19 0.87
C LYS A 90 -16.33 -2.36 0.32
N THR A 91 -16.67 -1.34 -0.43
CA THR A 91 -15.72 -0.36 -0.94
C THR A 91 -15.63 0.86 -0.02
N PHE A 92 -14.54 1.62 -0.15
CA PHE A 92 -14.34 2.88 0.57
C PHE A 92 -13.56 3.88 -0.30
N GLY A 93 -13.74 5.17 -0.04
CA GLY A 93 -13.10 6.25 -0.78
C GLY A 93 -11.72 6.65 -0.24
N GLY A 94 -11.09 7.60 -0.93
CA GLY A 94 -9.76 8.11 -0.60
C GLY A 94 -9.66 8.71 0.80
N GLN A 95 -10.60 9.56 1.18
CA GLN A 95 -10.62 10.16 2.51
C GLN A 95 -10.70 9.10 3.62
N LYS A 96 -11.51 8.06 3.42
CA LYS A 96 -11.60 6.94 4.37
C LYS A 96 -10.30 6.13 4.43
N ALA A 97 -9.62 5.97 3.29
CA ALA A 97 -8.31 5.32 3.25
C ALA A 97 -7.26 6.09 4.08
N ALA A 98 -7.28 7.43 4.03
CA ALA A 98 -6.41 8.27 4.85
C ALA A 98 -6.79 8.22 6.34
N GLU A 99 -8.07 8.33 6.68
CA GLU A 99 -8.54 8.19 8.08
C GLU A 99 -8.11 6.87 8.74
N MET A 100 -8.11 5.79 7.97
CA MET A 100 -7.70 4.46 8.47
C MET A 100 -6.19 4.26 8.51
N GLY A 101 -5.41 5.18 7.94
CA GLY A 101 -3.96 5.03 7.82
C GLY A 101 -3.51 4.07 6.71
N LEU A 102 -4.38 3.71 5.76
CA LEU A 102 -4.00 2.93 4.58
C LEU A 102 -3.12 3.73 3.64
N VAL A 103 -3.37 5.03 3.55
CA VAL A 103 -2.54 6.02 2.84
C VAL A 103 -2.19 7.15 3.78
N ASN A 104 -1.11 7.88 3.49
CA ASN A 104 -0.69 9.02 4.30
C ASN A 104 -1.62 10.22 4.16
N GLU A 105 -2.15 10.43 2.95
CA GLU A 105 -2.96 11.59 2.61
C GLU A 105 -3.91 11.29 1.45
N SER A 106 -5.08 11.95 1.46
CA SER A 106 -6.03 11.97 0.37
C SER A 106 -6.22 13.41 -0.09
N VAL A 107 -6.15 13.66 -1.39
CA VAL A 107 -6.25 15.00 -1.99
C VAL A 107 -7.10 14.92 -3.26
N PRO A 108 -7.70 16.05 -3.72
CA PRO A 108 -8.39 16.08 -5.00
C PRO A 108 -7.50 15.54 -6.14
N LEU A 109 -8.07 14.76 -7.05
CA LEU A 109 -7.33 14.12 -8.15
C LEU A 109 -6.45 15.11 -8.92
N ALA A 110 -6.93 16.33 -9.15
CA ALA A 110 -6.18 17.37 -9.84
C ALA A 110 -4.87 17.77 -9.12
N GLN A 111 -4.78 17.56 -7.80
CA GLN A 111 -3.63 17.90 -6.97
C GLN A 111 -2.71 16.69 -6.71
N LEU A 112 -3.20 15.49 -6.91
CA LEU A 112 -2.54 14.25 -6.51
C LEU A 112 -1.08 14.17 -7.01
N ARG A 113 -0.86 14.46 -8.28
CA ARG A 113 0.49 14.38 -8.86
C ARG A 113 1.43 15.43 -8.25
N ALA A 114 0.96 16.65 -8.03
CA ALA A 114 1.76 17.73 -7.46
C ALA A 114 2.19 17.41 -6.03
N VAL A 115 1.24 16.99 -5.18
CA VAL A 115 1.48 16.60 -3.79
C VAL A 115 2.43 15.40 -3.71
N THR A 116 2.23 14.39 -4.56
CA THR A 116 3.13 13.23 -4.59
C THR A 116 4.57 13.60 -4.98
N ILE A 117 4.74 14.52 -5.95
CA ILE A 117 6.07 15.02 -6.34
C ILE A 117 6.69 15.85 -5.21
N GLU A 118 5.91 16.66 -4.52
CA GLU A 118 6.39 17.43 -3.36
C GLU A 118 6.91 16.52 -2.25
N LEU A 119 6.15 15.47 -1.90
CA LEU A 119 6.62 14.44 -0.98
C LEU A 119 7.93 13.80 -1.43
N ALA A 120 8.03 13.45 -2.71
CA ALA A 120 9.25 12.87 -3.26
C ALA A 120 10.45 13.84 -3.18
N ARG A 121 10.23 15.13 -3.46
CA ARG A 121 11.27 16.18 -3.31
C ARG A 121 11.72 16.33 -1.87
N ASN A 122 10.79 16.35 -0.92
CA ASN A 122 11.11 16.37 0.51
C ASN A 122 12.03 15.21 0.91
N LEU A 123 11.75 14.00 0.40
CA LEU A 123 12.60 12.84 0.64
C LEU A 123 13.98 12.97 0.01
N LEU A 124 14.10 13.61 -1.16
CA LEU A 124 15.39 13.84 -1.83
C LEU A 124 16.30 14.82 -1.09
N GLU A 125 15.75 15.70 -0.24
CA GLU A 125 16.52 16.60 0.63
C GLU A 125 17.16 15.87 1.81
N LYS A 126 16.75 14.65 2.11
CA LYS A 126 17.25 13.88 3.24
C LYS A 126 18.50 13.07 2.85
N ASN A 127 19.34 12.77 3.82
CA ASN A 127 20.48 11.88 3.59
C ASN A 127 20.00 10.48 3.17
N PRO A 128 20.41 9.98 1.98
CA PRO A 128 19.90 8.71 1.45
C PRO A 128 20.33 7.50 2.28
N VAL A 129 21.47 7.57 2.98
CA VAL A 129 21.93 6.50 3.87
C VAL A 129 21.03 6.41 5.10
N VAL A 130 20.66 7.57 5.66
CA VAL A 130 19.75 7.65 6.83
C VAL A 130 18.35 7.16 6.45
N LEU A 131 17.80 7.57 5.29
CA LEU A 131 16.50 7.07 4.82
C LEU A 131 16.51 5.55 4.65
N ARG A 132 17.56 5.02 4.06
CA ARG A 132 17.71 3.56 3.89
C ARG A 132 17.77 2.86 5.25
N ALA A 133 18.57 3.36 6.17
CA ALA A 133 18.70 2.79 7.52
C ALA A 133 17.36 2.84 8.27
N ALA A 134 16.66 3.97 8.23
CA ALA A 134 15.34 4.14 8.85
C ALA A 134 14.32 3.15 8.29
N LYS A 135 14.23 3.03 6.95
CA LYS A 135 13.34 2.07 6.29
C LYS A 135 13.62 0.63 6.73
N HIS A 136 14.88 0.20 6.66
CA HIS A 136 15.27 -1.17 7.03
C HIS A 136 15.08 -1.44 8.52
N GLY A 137 15.48 -0.50 9.37
CA GLY A 137 15.32 -0.59 10.82
C GLY A 137 13.85 -0.74 11.20
N PHE A 138 12.96 0.11 10.67
CA PHE A 138 11.54 0.04 10.92
C PHE A 138 10.93 -1.31 10.50
N LYS A 139 11.25 -1.77 9.27
CA LYS A 139 10.72 -3.05 8.76
C LYS A 139 11.20 -4.23 9.61
N ARG A 140 12.47 -4.22 10.05
CA ARG A 140 13.02 -5.26 10.90
C ARG A 140 12.40 -5.26 12.31
N CYS A 141 12.23 -4.09 12.90
CA CYS A 141 11.60 -3.98 14.23
C CYS A 141 10.18 -4.56 14.26
N ARG A 142 9.42 -4.48 13.18
CA ARG A 142 8.08 -5.09 13.09
C ARG A 142 8.07 -6.62 13.05
N GLU A 143 9.20 -7.23 12.74
CA GLU A 143 9.36 -8.69 12.68
C GLU A 143 9.92 -9.27 13.99
N LEU A 144 10.40 -8.40 14.91
CA LEU A 144 10.93 -8.80 16.20
C LEU A 144 9.83 -8.89 17.25
N THR A 145 10.00 -9.82 18.19
CA THR A 145 9.29 -9.84 19.47
C THR A 145 10.12 -9.10 20.51
N TRP A 146 9.44 -8.47 21.48
CA TRP A 146 10.11 -7.84 22.63
C TRP A 146 10.79 -8.90 23.51
#